data_dc43be175483d99fd063d9ddd46503d6
#
_entry.id   dc43be175483d99fd063d9ddd46503d6
#
_cell.length_a   1.000
_cell.length_b   1.000
_cell.length_c   1.000
_cell.angle_alpha   90.00
_cell.angle_beta   90.00
_cell.angle_gamma   90.00
#
_symmetry.space_group_name_H-M   'P 1'
#
loop_
_entity.id
_entity.type
_entity.pdbx_description
1 polymer ?
#
loop_
_entity_poly.entity_id
_entity_poly.type
_entity_poly.pdbx_seq_one_letter_code
_entity_poly.pdbx_strand_id
1 'polypeptide(L)'
;MADHEVWDCERRFWLDSGNFYKEQVAPDAVLVFPIVGIVDRAAGLAWTRKTPRWTQVAFSNRIFSYAAETAVLAYEAHAEAAKTAHAYYACCSSTYVRVRESWMLIAHQQSALANIEQQLTERGALSVFFNS
;
A
#
# COMPACT_ATOMS: atom_id res chain seq x y z
N MET A 1 17.85 7.57 -10.65
CA MET A 1 17.99 6.94 -9.35
C MET A 1 16.87 5.94 -9.11
N ALA A 2 17.19 4.82 -8.51
CA ALA A 2 16.22 3.75 -8.28
C ALA A 2 15.02 4.19 -7.43
N ASP A 3 15.23 5.04 -6.44
CA ASP A 3 14.14 5.47 -5.56
C ASP A 3 13.03 6.20 -6.32
N HIS A 4 13.40 7.07 -7.24
CA HIS A 4 12.42 7.83 -8.02
C HIS A 4 11.51 6.90 -8.83
N GLU A 5 12.12 5.91 -9.50
CA GLU A 5 11.36 4.94 -10.28
C GLU A 5 10.43 4.11 -9.41
N VAL A 6 10.89 3.68 -8.25
CA VAL A 6 10.10 2.81 -7.37
C VAL A 6 8.94 3.59 -6.75
N TRP A 7 9.14 4.87 -6.38
CA TRP A 7 8.03 5.69 -5.90
C TRP A 7 6.99 5.92 -6.99
N ASP A 8 7.40 6.04 -8.24
CA ASP A 8 6.46 6.15 -9.36
C ASP A 8 5.66 4.84 -9.50
N CYS A 9 6.31 3.70 -9.35
CA CYS A 9 5.62 2.40 -9.35
C CYS A 9 4.58 2.33 -8.24
N GLU A 10 4.96 2.76 -7.04
CA GLU A 10 4.06 2.72 -5.90
C GLU A 10 2.84 3.62 -6.11
N ARG A 11 3.06 4.81 -6.66
CA ARG A 11 1.94 5.70 -7.00
C ARG A 11 0.99 5.05 -7.99
N ARG A 12 1.54 4.40 -9.00
CA ARG A 12 0.75 3.70 -10.00
C ARG A 12 -0.03 2.54 -9.40
N PHE A 13 0.56 1.85 -8.43
CA PHE A 13 -0.13 0.78 -7.70
C PHE A 13 -1.43 1.30 -7.06
N TRP A 14 -1.39 2.50 -6.49
CA TRP A 14 -2.57 3.10 -5.88
C TRP A 14 -3.58 3.60 -6.92
N LEU A 15 -3.11 4.24 -7.98
CA LEU A 15 -3.98 4.98 -8.90
C LEU A 15 -4.42 4.20 -10.13
N ASP A 16 -3.65 3.17 -10.50
CA ASP A 16 -3.94 2.37 -11.70
C ASP A 16 -3.73 0.90 -11.39
N SER A 17 -4.32 0.45 -10.29
CA SER A 17 -4.03 -0.87 -9.74
C SER A 17 -4.36 -2.01 -10.69
N GLY A 18 -5.46 -1.92 -11.46
CA GLY A 18 -5.82 -2.98 -12.40
C GLY A 18 -4.71 -3.30 -13.40
N ASN A 19 -4.17 -2.29 -14.04
CA ASN A 19 -3.06 -2.49 -14.98
C ASN A 19 -1.77 -2.82 -14.26
N PHE A 20 -1.54 -2.20 -13.11
CA PHE A 20 -0.34 -2.44 -12.33
C PHE A 20 -0.25 -3.90 -11.90
N TYR A 21 -1.36 -4.48 -11.42
CA TYR A 21 -1.38 -5.90 -11.03
C TYR A 21 -0.98 -6.81 -12.19
N LYS A 22 -1.43 -6.50 -13.39
CA LYS A 22 -1.12 -7.31 -14.56
C LYS A 22 0.35 -7.19 -14.98
N GLU A 23 0.92 -6.02 -14.83
CA GLU A 23 2.24 -5.71 -15.38
C GLU A 23 3.37 -5.79 -14.37
N GLN A 24 3.12 -5.40 -13.12
CA GLN A 24 4.21 -5.17 -12.17
C GLN A 24 4.04 -5.84 -10.81
N VAL A 25 2.99 -6.62 -10.60
CA VAL A 25 2.87 -7.42 -9.38
C VAL A 25 3.39 -8.83 -9.70
N ALA A 26 4.35 -9.30 -8.90
CA ALA A 26 4.94 -10.62 -9.12
C ALA A 26 3.87 -11.71 -8.95
N PRO A 27 3.99 -12.83 -9.69
CA PRO A 27 2.99 -13.89 -9.59
C PRO A 27 2.82 -14.46 -8.18
N ASP A 28 3.87 -14.47 -7.39
CA ASP A 28 3.87 -15.01 -6.03
C ASP A 28 3.88 -13.91 -4.97
N ALA A 29 3.45 -12.71 -5.33
CA ALA A 29 3.43 -11.59 -4.41
C ALA A 29 2.52 -11.85 -3.21
N VAL A 30 2.90 -11.28 -2.07
CA VAL A 30 2.15 -11.35 -0.82
C VAL A 30 1.60 -9.96 -0.53
N LEU A 31 0.28 -9.87 -0.35
CA LEU A 31 -0.36 -8.60 -0.08
C LEU A 31 -1.21 -8.71 1.19
N VAL A 32 -1.15 -7.67 2.01
CA VAL A 32 -1.90 -7.62 3.27
C VAL A 32 -2.65 -6.30 3.31
N PHE A 33 -3.97 -6.37 3.39
CA PHE A 33 -4.83 -5.20 3.44
C PHE A 33 -5.70 -5.22 4.68
N PRO A 34 -6.11 -4.05 5.18
CA PRO A 34 -7.13 -4.01 6.22
C PRO A 34 -8.40 -4.68 5.69
N ILE A 35 -9.20 -5.27 6.54
CA ILE A 35 -10.48 -5.91 6.22
C ILE A 35 -10.30 -7.21 5.46
N VAL A 36 -9.76 -7.17 4.24
CA VAL A 36 -9.66 -8.38 3.40
C VAL A 36 -8.52 -9.32 3.86
N GLY A 37 -7.52 -8.78 4.55
CA GLY A 37 -6.45 -9.59 5.13
C GLY A 37 -5.36 -9.96 4.13
N ILE A 38 -4.89 -11.19 4.24
CA ILE A 38 -3.79 -11.70 3.41
C ILE A 38 -4.36 -12.21 2.10
N VAL A 39 -3.84 -11.69 0.99
CA VAL A 39 -4.31 -12.09 -0.34
C VAL A 39 -3.11 -12.33 -1.26
N ASP A 40 -3.33 -13.17 -2.26
CA ASP A 40 -2.37 -13.36 -3.32
C ASP A 40 -2.66 -12.37 -4.46
N ARG A 41 -1.89 -12.45 -5.54
CA ARG A 41 -2.03 -11.54 -6.67
C ARG A 41 -3.43 -11.60 -7.29
N ALA A 42 -3.97 -12.79 -7.50
CA ALA A 42 -5.27 -12.95 -8.13
C ALA A 42 -6.39 -12.37 -7.26
N ALA A 43 -6.36 -12.63 -5.96
CA ALA A 43 -7.35 -12.11 -5.02
C ALA A 43 -7.21 -10.59 -4.89
N GLY A 44 -6.00 -10.08 -4.89
CA GLY A 44 -5.77 -8.63 -4.85
C GLY A 44 -6.34 -7.94 -6.09
N LEU A 45 -6.11 -8.49 -7.26
CA LEU A 45 -6.67 -7.94 -8.50
C LEU A 45 -8.20 -7.95 -8.46
N ALA A 46 -8.80 -9.05 -8.01
CA ALA A 46 -10.25 -9.14 -7.89
C ALA A 46 -10.80 -8.10 -6.91
N TRP A 47 -10.09 -7.87 -5.81
CA TRP A 47 -10.48 -6.88 -4.81
C TRP A 47 -10.49 -5.46 -5.39
N THR A 48 -9.54 -5.12 -6.27
CA THR A 48 -9.50 -3.78 -6.87
C THR A 48 -10.74 -3.48 -7.70
N ARG A 49 -11.40 -4.51 -8.22
CA ARG A 49 -12.62 -4.33 -9.01
C ARG A 49 -13.85 -4.09 -8.17
N LYS A 50 -13.79 -4.37 -6.88
CA LYS A 50 -14.92 -4.25 -5.95
C LYS A 50 -14.85 -3.01 -5.09
N THR A 51 -13.73 -2.30 -5.09
CA THR A 51 -13.53 -1.13 -4.26
C THR A 51 -13.56 0.15 -5.09
N PRO A 52 -13.90 1.29 -4.48
CA PRO A 52 -13.81 2.56 -5.17
C PRO A 52 -12.39 2.83 -5.64
N ARG A 53 -12.27 3.43 -6.79
CA ARG A 53 -10.97 3.77 -7.36
C ARG A 53 -10.41 5.02 -6.69
N TRP A 54 -9.16 4.94 -6.27
CA TRP A 54 -8.46 6.10 -5.76
C TRP A 54 -8.10 7.01 -6.92
N THR A 55 -8.33 8.30 -6.76
CA THR A 55 -8.02 9.31 -7.78
C THR A 55 -6.86 10.19 -7.39
N GLN A 56 -6.54 10.25 -6.10
CA GLN A 56 -5.40 11.00 -5.61
C GLN A 56 -4.75 10.23 -4.48
N VAL A 57 -3.43 10.28 -4.42
CA VAL A 57 -2.68 9.73 -3.29
C VAL A 57 -1.47 10.60 -3.02
N ALA A 58 -1.22 10.88 -1.76
CA ALA A 58 -0.02 11.58 -1.31
C ALA A 58 0.72 10.67 -0.34
N PHE A 59 2.04 10.64 -0.48
CA PHE A 59 2.91 9.87 0.41
C PHE A 59 3.72 10.83 1.27
N SER A 60 3.74 10.58 2.57
CA SER A 60 4.52 11.35 3.52
C SER A 60 5.32 10.42 4.44
N ASN A 61 6.24 10.97 5.21
CA ASN A 61 7.12 10.20 6.09
C ASN A 61 7.80 9.05 5.35
N ARG A 62 8.33 9.34 4.18
CA ARG A 62 8.86 8.31 3.29
C ARG A 62 10.25 7.86 3.71
N ILE A 63 10.42 6.53 3.78
CA ILE A 63 11.72 5.92 3.99
C ILE A 63 11.96 4.94 2.84
N PHE A 64 13.17 4.94 2.34
CA PHE A 64 13.57 4.09 1.20
C PHE A 64 14.85 3.35 1.56
N SER A 65 14.84 2.04 1.34
CA SER A 65 16.02 1.21 1.53
C SER A 65 16.25 0.38 0.27
N TYR A 66 17.52 0.29 -0.15
CA TYR A 66 17.86 -0.40 -1.38
C TYR A 66 19.10 -1.26 -1.17
N ALA A 67 19.03 -2.53 -1.54
CA ALA A 67 20.17 -3.44 -1.49
C ALA A 67 19.90 -4.63 -2.41
N ALA A 68 20.92 -5.07 -3.14
CA ALA A 68 20.87 -6.31 -3.93
C ALA A 68 19.64 -6.37 -4.85
N GLU A 69 19.40 -5.32 -5.61
CA GLU A 69 18.29 -5.24 -6.56
C GLU A 69 16.91 -5.32 -5.87
N THR A 70 16.86 -5.02 -4.59
CA THR A 70 15.63 -5.00 -3.80
C THR A 70 15.44 -3.64 -3.19
N ALA A 71 14.24 -3.09 -3.32
CA ALA A 71 13.88 -1.80 -2.75
C ALA A 71 12.73 -1.99 -1.78
N VAL A 72 12.85 -1.37 -0.61
CA VAL A 72 11.79 -1.38 0.39
C VAL A 72 11.35 0.06 0.62
N LEU A 73 10.06 0.28 0.51
CA LEU A 73 9.43 1.56 0.77
C LEU A 73 8.61 1.47 2.04
N ALA A 74 8.67 2.51 2.86
CA ALA A 74 7.74 2.69 3.98
C ALA A 74 7.24 4.12 3.95
N TYR A 75 5.95 4.32 4.20
CA TYR A 75 5.37 5.65 4.07
C TYR A 75 4.00 5.69 4.71
N GLU A 76 3.50 6.91 4.89
CA GLU A 76 2.10 7.14 5.23
C GLU A 76 1.40 7.60 3.97
N ALA A 77 0.26 6.99 3.68
CA ALA A 77 -0.54 7.32 2.51
C ALA A 77 -1.80 8.08 2.90
N HIS A 78 -2.14 9.08 2.11
CA HIS A 78 -3.41 9.76 2.18
C HIS A 78 -4.04 9.65 0.80
N ALA A 79 -5.12 8.89 0.69
CA ALA A 79 -5.76 8.62 -0.59
C ALA A 79 -7.20 9.12 -0.58
N GLU A 80 -7.66 9.57 -1.74
CA GLU A 80 -9.02 10.08 -1.91
C GLU A 80 -9.64 9.51 -3.17
N ALA A 81 -10.94 9.22 -3.09
CA ALA A 81 -11.71 8.77 -4.24
C ALA A 81 -12.67 9.90 -4.67
N ALA A 82 -12.81 10.06 -5.99
CA ALA A 82 -13.55 11.20 -6.54
C ALA A 82 -15.02 11.22 -6.15
N LYS A 83 -15.63 10.05 -5.94
CA LYS A 83 -17.07 9.94 -5.71
C LYS A 83 -17.46 9.82 -4.25
N THR A 84 -16.50 9.87 -3.36
CA THR A 84 -16.78 9.76 -1.93
C THR A 84 -16.09 10.90 -1.21
N ALA A 85 -16.69 11.33 -0.11
CA ALA A 85 -16.07 12.33 0.75
C ALA A 85 -15.03 11.71 1.69
N HIS A 86 -14.81 10.41 1.58
CA HIS A 86 -13.91 9.71 2.49
C HIS A 86 -12.48 9.75 2.01
N ALA A 87 -11.60 10.07 2.93
CA ALA A 87 -10.17 9.94 2.74
C ALA A 87 -9.70 8.69 3.48
N TYR A 88 -8.70 8.02 2.92
CA TYR A 88 -8.13 6.83 3.51
C TYR A 88 -6.70 7.13 3.92
N TYR A 89 -6.39 6.86 5.18
CA TYR A 89 -5.05 7.05 5.73
C TYR A 89 -4.49 5.71 6.13
N ALA A 90 -3.27 5.43 5.72
CA ALA A 90 -2.65 4.14 6.00
C ALA A 90 -1.15 4.29 6.19
N CYS A 91 -0.61 3.44 7.04
CA CYS A 91 0.84 3.23 7.16
C CYS A 91 1.16 2.03 6.30
N CYS A 92 2.08 2.19 5.36
CA CYS A 92 2.29 1.19 4.32
C CYS A 92 3.75 0.81 4.18
N SER A 93 3.97 -0.41 3.71
CA SER A 93 5.28 -0.81 3.23
C SER A 93 5.14 -1.65 1.98
N SER A 94 6.12 -1.53 1.08
CA SER A 94 6.17 -2.29 -0.16
C SER A 94 7.60 -2.73 -0.41
N THR A 95 7.73 -3.94 -0.94
CA THR A 95 9.03 -4.48 -1.35
C THR A 95 8.97 -4.77 -2.84
N TYR A 96 9.92 -4.20 -3.56
CA TYR A 96 10.09 -4.40 -4.99
C TYR A 96 11.40 -5.11 -5.26
N VAL A 97 11.42 -5.98 -6.26
CA VAL A 97 12.66 -6.57 -6.76
C VAL A 97 12.80 -6.21 -8.23
N ARG A 98 14.05 -6.05 -8.65
CA ARG A 98 14.34 -5.72 -10.03
C ARG A 98 14.55 -7.01 -10.81
N VAL A 99 13.71 -7.24 -11.79
CA VAL A 99 13.77 -8.42 -12.66
C VAL A 99 13.82 -7.92 -14.09
N ARG A 100 14.94 -8.21 -14.78
CA ARG A 100 15.10 -7.81 -16.18
C ARG A 100 14.82 -6.32 -16.39
N GLU A 101 15.40 -5.50 -15.55
CA GLU A 101 15.27 -4.04 -15.61
C GLU A 101 13.88 -3.49 -15.26
N SER A 102 12.97 -4.36 -14.81
CA SER A 102 11.64 -3.93 -14.33
C SER A 102 11.52 -4.14 -12.85
N TRP A 103 10.91 -3.18 -12.18
CA TRP A 103 10.61 -3.32 -10.75
C TRP A 103 9.31 -4.10 -10.60
N MET A 104 9.38 -5.21 -9.84
CA MET A 104 8.22 -6.05 -9.57
C MET A 104 7.87 -6.00 -8.10
N LEU A 105 6.62 -5.72 -7.80
CA LEU A 105 6.14 -5.72 -6.41
C LEU A 105 6.00 -7.16 -5.93
N ILE A 106 6.70 -7.49 -4.85
CA ILE A 106 6.64 -8.84 -4.26
C ILE A 106 5.94 -8.87 -2.92
N ALA A 107 5.84 -7.73 -2.23
CA ALA A 107 5.14 -7.66 -0.95
C ALA A 107 4.59 -6.26 -0.75
N HIS A 108 3.39 -6.18 -0.20
CA HIS A 108 2.77 -4.91 0.15
C HIS A 108 1.91 -5.10 1.37
N GLN A 109 1.92 -4.12 2.26
CA GLN A 109 1.11 -4.15 3.46
C GLN A 109 0.56 -2.76 3.75
N GLN A 110 -0.69 -2.72 4.18
CA GLN A 110 -1.33 -1.49 4.63
C GLN A 110 -1.91 -1.70 6.01
N SER A 111 -1.73 -0.72 6.87
CA SER A 111 -2.38 -0.64 8.17
C SER A 111 -3.17 0.65 8.21
N ALA A 112 -4.49 0.56 8.33
CA ALA A 112 -5.35 1.73 8.31
C ALA A 112 -5.11 2.59 9.54
N LEU A 113 -4.93 3.90 9.33
CA LEU A 113 -4.73 4.86 10.42
C LEU A 113 -5.99 5.64 10.76
N ALA A 114 -6.94 5.71 9.83
CA ALA A 114 -8.12 6.56 9.97
C ALA A 114 -8.92 6.29 11.24
N ASN A 115 -8.96 5.04 11.70
CA ASN A 115 -9.76 4.66 12.84
C ASN A 115 -8.98 4.53 14.15
N ILE A 116 -7.66 4.71 14.11
CA ILE A 116 -6.84 4.51 15.30
C ILE A 116 -7.14 5.55 16.36
N GLU A 117 -7.16 6.81 15.97
CA GLU A 117 -7.46 7.90 16.90
C GLU A 117 -8.84 7.76 17.50
N GLN A 118 -9.83 7.42 16.70
CA GLN A 118 -11.19 7.16 17.16
C GLN A 118 -11.23 5.98 18.12
N GLN A 119 -10.54 4.90 17.80
CA GLN A 119 -10.46 3.73 18.67
C GLN A 119 -9.83 4.06 20.00
N LEU A 120 -8.76 4.82 20.00
CA LEU A 120 -8.09 5.24 21.22
C LEU A 120 -9.00 6.10 22.08
N THR A 121 -9.75 6.99 21.46
CA THR A 121 -10.71 7.86 22.15
C THR A 121 -11.86 7.05 22.75
N GLU A 122 -12.46 6.17 21.98
CA GLU A 122 -13.60 5.37 22.42
C GLU A 122 -13.24 4.41 23.56
N ARG A 123 -12.05 3.81 23.50
CA ARG A 123 -11.63 2.85 24.50
C ARG A 123 -10.92 3.47 25.69
N GLY A 124 -10.55 4.74 25.58
CA GLY A 124 -9.80 5.43 26.61
C GLY A 124 -8.47 4.77 26.89
N ALA A 125 -7.90 4.05 25.91
CA ALA A 125 -6.79 3.17 26.20
C ALA A 125 -5.73 3.19 25.14
N LEU A 126 -4.87 4.19 25.16
CA LEU A 126 -3.65 4.18 24.39
C LEU A 126 -2.86 2.90 24.65
N SER A 127 -2.89 2.43 25.88
CA SER A 127 -2.18 1.22 26.29
C SER A 127 -2.64 -0.03 25.56
N VAL A 128 -3.92 -0.12 25.19
CA VAL A 128 -4.43 -1.26 24.43
C VAL A 128 -3.75 -1.36 23.07
N PHE A 129 -3.56 -0.24 22.43
CA PHE A 129 -2.90 -0.17 21.12
C PHE A 129 -1.43 -0.58 21.21
N PHE A 130 -0.72 -0.09 22.23
CA PHE A 130 0.72 -0.35 22.36
C PHE A 130 1.06 -1.69 22.98
N ASN A 131 0.09 -2.35 23.59
CA ASN A 131 0.30 -3.66 24.20
C ASN A 131 -0.15 -4.81 23.31
N SER A 132 -0.68 -4.54 22.17
CA SER A 132 -1.13 -5.59 21.25
C SER A 132 -0.02 -6.17 20.40
#